data_bbf156f24cc69047984f80e53ec52314
#
_entry.id   bbf156f24cc69047984f80e53ec52314
#
_cell.length_a   1.000
_cell.length_b   1.000
_cell.length_c   1.000
_cell.angle_alpha   90.00
_cell.angle_beta   90.00
_cell.angle_gamma   90.00
#
_symmetry.space_group_name_H-M   'P 1'
#
loop_
_entity.id
_entity.type
_entity.pdbx_description
1 polymer ?
#
loop_
_entity_poly.entity_id
_entity_poly.type
_entity_poly.pdbx_seq_one_letter_code
_entity_poly.pdbx_strand_id
1 'polypeptide(L)'
;QNVNRIYDFEMGFIKDFREIMEVETGAVKSMISTLKNEYAKEVKMLNVVLPEFDEIPCVKFKDAKEMIAAEYNRKIKDPYDLEPEEEQLISKLFKEKYNSDFVFVTHYPVKKRPFYAMDDPENPKFTLSFDLLFRGLEIATGGQRIHDYDEQVKKMISKNLNPEDFESYLMIHKYGMPPHGGIGMGLERLCARLIDEPNVRYTSLFPRDMTRLVP
;
A
#
# COMPACT_ATOMS: atom_id res chain seq x y z
N GLN A 1 -4.51 -18.38 1.70
CA GLN A 1 -4.08 -17.20 0.94
C GLN A 1 -4.56 -17.33 -0.49
N ASN A 2 -5.17 -16.26 -1.05
CA ASN A 2 -5.55 -16.23 -2.45
C ASN A 2 -4.30 -15.93 -3.28
N VAL A 3 -4.21 -16.49 -4.48
CA VAL A 3 -3.19 -16.09 -5.45
C VAL A 3 -3.71 -14.84 -6.15
N ASN A 4 -3.08 -13.70 -5.89
CA ASN A 4 -3.44 -12.41 -6.44
C ASN A 4 -2.47 -11.99 -7.55
N ARG A 5 -2.95 -11.18 -8.50
CA ARG A 5 -2.10 -10.47 -9.46
C ARG A 5 -1.66 -9.16 -8.82
N ILE A 6 -0.38 -8.86 -8.94
CA ILE A 6 0.21 -7.64 -8.39
C ILE A 6 0.74 -6.80 -9.55
N TYR A 7 0.36 -5.54 -9.58
CA TYR A 7 1.06 -4.51 -10.33
C TYR A 7 2.20 -4.01 -9.43
N ASP A 8 3.42 -4.21 -9.88
CA ASP A 8 4.63 -3.96 -9.10
C ASP A 8 5.56 -3.05 -9.88
N PHE A 9 6.14 -2.05 -9.24
CA PHE A 9 7.26 -1.28 -9.78
C PHE A 9 8.24 -0.86 -8.68
N GLU A 10 9.50 -0.71 -9.07
CA GLU A 10 10.56 -0.16 -8.23
C GLU A 10 11.25 1.01 -8.98
N MET A 11 11.61 2.06 -8.24
CA MET A 11 12.30 3.25 -8.74
C MET A 11 13.64 3.41 -8.03
N GLY A 12 14.72 3.60 -8.80
CA GLY A 12 16.02 3.99 -8.28
C GLY A 12 16.25 5.51 -8.33
N PHE A 13 17.25 5.96 -7.56
CA PHE A 13 17.69 7.36 -7.50
C PHE A 13 16.64 8.34 -6.98
N ILE A 14 15.74 7.86 -6.12
CA ILE A 14 14.74 8.69 -5.46
C ILE A 14 15.40 9.57 -4.39
N LYS A 15 14.84 10.75 -4.17
CA LYS A 15 15.20 11.63 -3.05
C LYS A 15 14.38 11.33 -1.80
N ASP A 16 13.10 10.94 -2.01
CA ASP A 16 12.12 10.73 -0.95
C ASP A 16 11.06 9.72 -1.42
N PHE A 17 10.48 8.97 -0.49
CA PHE A 17 9.42 7.99 -0.80
C PHE A 17 8.16 8.62 -1.39
N ARG A 18 7.96 9.93 -1.25
CA ARG A 18 6.82 10.65 -1.83
C ARG A 18 6.86 10.66 -3.35
N GLU A 19 8.07 10.60 -3.97
CA GLU A 19 8.19 10.45 -5.43
C GLU A 19 7.51 9.15 -5.91
N ILE A 20 7.58 8.09 -5.11
CA ILE A 20 6.89 6.82 -5.41
C ILE A 20 5.37 7.00 -5.33
N MET A 21 4.88 7.71 -4.31
CA MET A 21 3.45 8.03 -4.15
C MET A 21 2.93 8.88 -5.31
N GLU A 22 3.74 9.82 -5.83
CA GLU A 22 3.41 10.65 -7.00
C GLU A 22 3.26 9.79 -8.27
N VAL A 23 4.20 8.87 -8.50
CA VAL A 23 4.12 7.93 -9.64
C VAL A 23 2.92 7.01 -9.51
N GLU A 24 2.65 6.48 -8.32
CA GLU A 24 1.47 5.66 -8.04
C GLU A 24 0.17 6.43 -8.30
N THR A 25 0.09 7.67 -7.81
CA THR A 25 -1.05 8.57 -8.07
C THR A 25 -1.25 8.78 -9.57
N GLY A 26 -0.17 9.01 -10.32
CA GLY A 26 -0.20 9.14 -11.78
C GLY A 26 -0.67 7.86 -12.47
N ALA A 27 -0.21 6.69 -12.01
CA ALA A 27 -0.62 5.40 -12.54
C ALA A 27 -2.13 5.15 -12.32
N VAL A 28 -2.62 5.40 -11.11
CA VAL A 28 -4.06 5.28 -10.79
C VAL A 28 -4.91 6.25 -11.64
N LYS A 29 -4.48 7.51 -11.79
CA LYS A 29 -5.14 8.48 -12.69
C LYS A 29 -5.22 7.96 -14.12
N SER A 30 -4.11 7.42 -14.64
CA SER A 30 -4.07 6.85 -15.99
C SER A 30 -5.04 5.67 -16.14
N MET A 31 -5.07 4.76 -15.18
CA MET A 31 -6.02 3.63 -15.16
C MET A 31 -7.48 4.12 -15.21
N ILE A 32 -7.84 5.08 -14.34
CA ILE A 32 -9.22 5.63 -14.30
C ILE A 32 -9.56 6.37 -15.60
N SER A 33 -8.62 7.14 -16.16
CA SER A 33 -8.79 7.83 -17.44
C SER A 33 -9.02 6.85 -18.60
N THR A 34 -8.25 5.76 -18.64
CA THR A 34 -8.41 4.69 -19.64
C THR A 34 -9.78 4.03 -19.52
N LEU A 35 -10.21 3.69 -18.30
CA LEU A 35 -11.56 3.14 -18.08
C LEU A 35 -12.65 4.09 -18.55
N LYS A 36 -12.52 5.40 -18.26
CA LYS A 36 -13.49 6.43 -18.67
C LYS A 36 -13.57 6.59 -20.18
N ASN A 37 -12.44 6.56 -20.88
CA ASN A 37 -12.37 6.92 -22.29
C ASN A 37 -12.50 5.70 -23.23
N GLU A 38 -11.94 4.54 -22.86
CA GLU A 38 -11.86 3.38 -23.74
C GLU A 38 -12.84 2.27 -23.35
N TYR A 39 -13.27 2.22 -22.08
CA TYR A 39 -14.13 1.18 -21.52
C TYR A 39 -15.47 1.71 -20.97
N ALA A 40 -15.94 2.86 -21.50
CA ALA A 40 -17.16 3.52 -21.02
C ALA A 40 -18.40 2.63 -21.06
N LYS A 41 -18.47 1.70 -22.04
CA LYS A 41 -19.56 0.72 -22.17
C LYS A 41 -19.56 -0.26 -20.99
N GLU A 42 -18.41 -0.82 -20.65
CA GLU A 42 -18.22 -1.78 -19.58
C GLU A 42 -18.43 -1.12 -18.21
N VAL A 43 -17.88 0.09 -18.03
CA VAL A 43 -18.10 0.94 -16.84
C VAL A 43 -19.61 1.16 -16.60
N LYS A 44 -20.36 1.49 -17.66
CA LYS A 44 -21.82 1.66 -17.57
C LYS A 44 -22.55 0.34 -17.28
N MET A 45 -22.15 -0.73 -17.96
CA MET A 45 -22.76 -2.07 -17.80
C MET A 45 -22.62 -2.60 -16.37
N LEU A 46 -21.48 -2.33 -15.73
CA LEU A 46 -21.18 -2.74 -14.35
C LEU A 46 -21.60 -1.70 -13.31
N ASN A 47 -22.24 -0.59 -13.73
CA ASN A 47 -22.63 0.53 -12.86
C ASN A 47 -21.47 1.09 -12.02
N VAL A 48 -20.27 1.11 -12.58
CA VAL A 48 -19.07 1.60 -11.88
C VAL A 48 -19.12 3.12 -11.75
N VAL A 49 -18.98 3.61 -10.54
CA VAL A 49 -18.73 5.03 -10.25
C VAL A 49 -17.22 5.24 -10.20
N LEU A 50 -16.66 5.81 -11.27
CA LEU A 50 -15.23 6.11 -11.31
C LEU A 50 -14.89 7.23 -10.33
N PRO A 51 -13.80 7.08 -9.54
CA PRO A 51 -13.35 8.15 -8.64
C PRO A 51 -12.80 9.33 -9.44
N GLU A 52 -13.02 10.54 -8.94
CA GLU A 52 -12.43 11.77 -9.48
C GLU A 52 -11.55 12.41 -8.40
N PHE A 53 -10.31 12.73 -8.75
CA PHE A 53 -9.34 13.34 -7.84
C PHE A 53 -8.20 13.99 -8.60
N ASP A 54 -7.68 15.09 -8.05
CA ASP A 54 -6.45 15.73 -8.54
C ASP A 54 -5.25 15.26 -7.73
N GLU A 55 -5.39 15.20 -6.42
CA GLU A 55 -4.39 14.69 -5.49
C GLU A 55 -5.02 13.67 -4.55
N ILE A 56 -4.21 12.76 -4.05
CA ILE A 56 -4.64 11.80 -3.03
C ILE A 56 -4.19 12.35 -1.67
N PRO A 57 -5.13 12.61 -0.74
CA PRO A 57 -4.79 13.08 0.59
C PRO A 57 -3.96 12.05 1.35
N CYS A 58 -3.11 12.56 2.26
CA CYS A 58 -2.16 11.77 3.02
C CYS A 58 -2.31 12.02 4.52
N VAL A 59 -2.15 10.98 5.32
CA VAL A 59 -2.13 11.05 6.78
C VAL A 59 -1.06 10.12 7.34
N LYS A 60 -0.37 10.52 8.42
CA LYS A 60 0.54 9.61 9.13
C LYS A 60 -0.26 8.55 9.90
N PHE A 61 0.26 7.35 9.99
CA PHE A 61 -0.37 6.22 10.70
C PHE A 61 -0.82 6.60 12.12
N LYS A 62 0.06 7.27 12.88
CA LYS A 62 -0.26 7.69 14.25
C LYS A 62 -1.46 8.63 14.27
N ASP A 63 -1.46 9.63 13.39
CA ASP A 63 -2.53 10.62 13.31
C ASP A 63 -3.85 9.97 12.84
N ALA A 64 -3.78 9.02 11.91
CA ALA A 64 -4.95 8.24 11.47
C ALA A 64 -5.59 7.48 12.64
N LYS A 65 -4.78 6.82 13.47
CA LYS A 65 -5.27 6.12 14.68
C LYS A 65 -5.94 7.09 15.65
N GLU A 66 -5.33 8.25 15.90
CA GLU A 66 -5.88 9.29 16.79
C GLU A 66 -7.19 9.87 16.22
N MET A 67 -7.25 10.14 14.92
CA MET A 67 -8.47 10.61 14.25
C MET A 67 -9.62 9.62 14.36
N ILE A 68 -9.36 8.32 14.11
CA ILE A 68 -10.36 7.25 14.25
C ILE A 68 -10.84 7.16 15.71
N ALA A 69 -9.91 7.18 16.67
CA ALA A 69 -10.25 7.08 18.07
C ALA A 69 -11.13 8.27 18.54
N ALA A 70 -10.81 9.47 18.11
CA ALA A 70 -11.54 10.68 18.47
C ALA A 70 -12.93 10.75 17.82
N GLU A 71 -13.04 10.49 16.50
CA GLU A 71 -14.28 10.65 15.75
C GLU A 71 -15.32 9.57 16.10
N TYR A 72 -14.85 8.32 16.26
CA TYR A 72 -15.73 7.16 16.46
C TYR A 72 -15.73 6.64 17.91
N ASN A 73 -15.11 7.36 18.84
CA ASN A 73 -14.93 6.93 20.25
C ASN A 73 -14.39 5.48 20.33
N ARG A 74 -13.47 5.13 19.43
CA ARG A 74 -12.96 3.78 19.28
C ARG A 74 -11.72 3.57 20.12
N LYS A 75 -11.70 2.46 20.86
CA LYS A 75 -10.50 2.03 21.58
C LYS A 75 -9.51 1.37 20.61
N ILE A 76 -8.28 1.90 20.57
CA ILE A 76 -7.18 1.30 19.78
C ILE A 76 -6.85 -0.07 20.36
N LYS A 77 -6.97 -1.13 19.55
CA LYS A 77 -6.66 -2.51 19.93
C LYS A 77 -5.25 -2.90 19.50
N ASP A 78 -4.92 -2.70 18.21
CA ASP A 78 -3.57 -2.91 17.70
C ASP A 78 -2.89 -1.54 17.47
N PRO A 79 -1.86 -1.18 18.27
CA PRO A 79 -1.14 0.08 18.10
C PRO A 79 -0.12 0.06 16.94
N TYR A 80 0.04 -1.07 16.24
CA TYR A 80 1.06 -1.25 15.22
C TYR A 80 0.52 -1.41 13.80
N ASP A 81 -0.80 -1.66 13.66
CA ASP A 81 -1.45 -1.89 12.37
C ASP A 81 -2.83 -1.25 12.31
N LEU A 82 -3.35 -1.03 11.09
CA LEU A 82 -4.75 -0.74 10.88
C LEU A 82 -5.54 -2.05 10.79
N GLU A 83 -6.54 -2.21 11.64
CA GLU A 83 -7.50 -3.30 11.49
C GLU A 83 -8.41 -3.01 10.26
N PRO A 84 -8.97 -4.03 9.59
CA PRO A 84 -9.85 -3.82 8.42
C PRO A 84 -11.00 -2.83 8.67
N GLU A 85 -11.53 -2.80 9.90
CA GLU A 85 -12.55 -1.83 10.28
C GLU A 85 -11.98 -0.40 10.37
N GLU A 86 -10.73 -0.24 10.78
CA GLU A 86 -10.07 1.07 10.85
C GLU A 86 -9.71 1.61 9.45
N GLU A 87 -9.38 0.73 8.49
CA GLU A 87 -9.24 1.13 7.07
C GLU A 87 -10.56 1.71 6.53
N GLN A 88 -11.69 1.09 6.87
CA GLN A 88 -13.02 1.57 6.49
C GLN A 88 -13.33 2.92 7.14
N LEU A 89 -13.05 3.06 8.44
CA LEU A 89 -13.35 4.28 9.19
C LEU A 89 -12.52 5.46 8.73
N ILE A 90 -11.20 5.29 8.50
CA ILE A 90 -10.35 6.37 7.99
C ILE A 90 -10.74 6.76 6.57
N SER A 91 -11.05 5.79 5.70
CA SER A 91 -11.51 6.06 4.34
C SER A 91 -12.84 6.82 4.33
N LYS A 92 -13.78 6.44 5.20
CA LYS A 92 -15.06 7.14 5.37
C LYS A 92 -14.82 8.59 5.81
N LEU A 93 -13.98 8.80 6.81
CA LEU A 93 -13.64 10.12 7.32
C LEU A 93 -13.01 11.01 6.23
N PHE A 94 -12.12 10.45 5.40
CA PHE A 94 -11.52 11.18 4.30
C PHE A 94 -12.48 11.45 3.15
N LYS A 95 -13.46 10.55 2.92
CA LYS A 95 -14.56 10.80 1.97
C LYS A 95 -15.44 11.96 2.44
N GLU A 96 -15.77 12.00 3.72
CA GLU A 96 -16.62 13.06 4.30
C GLU A 96 -15.92 14.41 4.35
N LYS A 97 -14.63 14.45 4.77
CA LYS A 97 -13.88 15.70 4.95
C LYS A 97 -13.27 16.26 3.67
N TYR A 98 -12.80 15.39 2.77
CA TYR A 98 -12.02 15.79 1.59
C TYR A 98 -12.66 15.37 0.26
N ASN A 99 -13.84 14.72 0.31
CA ASN A 99 -14.49 14.11 -0.85
C ASN A 99 -13.58 13.17 -1.64
N SER A 100 -12.62 12.51 -0.98
CA SER A 100 -11.68 11.59 -1.60
C SER A 100 -12.07 10.14 -1.39
N ASP A 101 -12.06 9.36 -2.46
CA ASP A 101 -12.22 7.89 -2.41
C ASP A 101 -10.92 7.19 -2.02
N PHE A 102 -9.78 7.90 -2.08
CA PHE A 102 -8.45 7.41 -1.77
C PHE A 102 -7.86 8.12 -0.55
N VAL A 103 -6.99 7.42 0.18
CA VAL A 103 -6.14 8.03 1.20
C VAL A 103 -4.82 7.25 1.32
N PHE A 104 -3.70 7.98 1.32
CA PHE A 104 -2.42 7.42 1.71
C PHE A 104 -2.28 7.45 3.24
N VAL A 105 -1.96 6.30 3.82
CA VAL A 105 -1.52 6.23 5.21
C VAL A 105 -0.03 5.94 5.22
N THR A 106 0.75 6.80 5.87
CA THR A 106 2.22 6.76 5.81
C THR A 106 2.84 6.52 7.19
N HIS A 107 4.15 6.26 7.23
CA HIS A 107 4.92 6.10 8.46
C HIS A 107 4.36 5.01 9.37
N TYR A 108 4.25 3.80 8.84
CA TYR A 108 3.85 2.65 9.65
C TYR A 108 4.93 2.24 10.64
N PRO A 109 4.54 1.67 11.79
CA PRO A 109 5.50 1.20 12.80
C PRO A 109 6.45 0.13 12.25
N VAL A 110 7.73 0.24 12.59
CA VAL A 110 8.82 -0.69 12.22
C VAL A 110 8.46 -2.16 12.50
N LYS A 111 7.70 -2.41 13.57
CA LYS A 111 7.31 -3.76 13.98
C LYS A 111 6.51 -4.51 12.91
N LYS A 112 5.69 -3.79 12.14
CA LYS A 112 4.79 -4.38 11.11
C LYS A 112 5.42 -4.41 9.72
N ARG A 113 6.49 -3.67 9.48
CA ARG A 113 7.11 -3.59 8.14
C ARG A 113 8.23 -4.61 7.97
N PRO A 114 8.47 -5.07 6.74
CA PRO A 114 9.50 -6.07 6.45
C PRO A 114 10.92 -5.52 6.68
N PHE A 115 11.89 -6.42 6.66
CA PHE A 115 13.30 -6.12 6.94
C PHE A 115 13.97 -5.16 5.95
N TYR A 116 13.40 -4.99 4.77
CA TYR A 116 13.93 -4.10 3.73
C TYR A 116 13.34 -2.67 3.79
N ALA A 117 12.31 -2.44 4.58
CA ALA A 117 11.72 -1.10 4.71
C ALA A 117 12.63 -0.17 5.48
N MET A 118 12.90 1.01 4.92
CA MET A 118 13.76 2.02 5.52
C MET A 118 13.08 2.64 6.74
N ASP A 119 13.81 2.76 7.85
CA ASP A 119 13.33 3.47 9.02
C ASP A 119 13.34 4.98 8.77
N ASP A 120 12.39 5.70 9.36
CA ASP A 120 12.36 7.15 9.32
C ASP A 120 13.54 7.70 10.16
N PRO A 121 14.49 8.42 9.54
CA PRO A 121 15.65 8.95 10.25
C PRO A 121 15.28 9.98 11.35
N GLU A 122 14.13 10.65 11.21
CA GLU A 122 13.64 11.60 12.20
C GLU A 122 12.95 10.88 13.37
N ASN A 123 12.35 9.71 13.13
CA ASN A 123 11.68 8.93 14.15
C ASN A 123 11.80 7.41 13.87
N PRO A 124 12.89 6.77 14.31
CA PRO A 124 13.18 5.35 14.00
C PRO A 124 12.19 4.31 14.54
N LYS A 125 11.11 4.73 15.19
CA LYS A 125 9.99 3.86 15.55
C LYS A 125 9.06 3.58 14.38
N PHE A 126 9.16 4.38 13.31
CA PHE A 126 8.36 4.33 12.09
C PHE A 126 9.25 4.09 10.88
N THR A 127 8.63 3.78 9.76
CA THR A 127 9.31 3.55 8.48
C THR A 127 8.85 4.56 7.44
N LEU A 128 9.68 4.79 6.42
CA LEU A 128 9.31 5.56 5.23
C LEU A 128 8.49 4.69 4.27
N SER A 129 7.38 4.16 4.79
CA SER A 129 6.44 3.31 4.07
C SER A 129 5.05 3.89 4.07
N PHE A 130 4.23 3.41 3.16
CA PHE A 130 2.85 3.83 3.03
C PHE A 130 1.97 2.69 2.50
N ASP A 131 0.67 2.82 2.76
CA ASP A 131 -0.37 2.03 2.11
C ASP A 131 -1.34 2.98 1.42
N LEU A 132 -1.84 2.60 0.25
CA LEU A 132 -2.92 3.26 -0.44
C LEU A 132 -4.23 2.55 -0.14
N LEU A 133 -5.14 3.25 0.53
CA LEU A 133 -6.50 2.78 0.76
C LEU A 133 -7.44 3.33 -0.30
N PHE A 134 -8.31 2.49 -0.82
CA PHE A 134 -9.37 2.85 -1.75
C PHE A 134 -10.71 2.32 -1.24
N ARG A 135 -11.64 3.24 -0.94
CA ARG A 135 -12.99 2.91 -0.44
C ARG A 135 -12.96 1.88 0.70
N GLY A 136 -12.10 2.08 1.68
CA GLY A 136 -12.02 1.25 2.89
C GLY A 136 -11.26 -0.06 2.74
N LEU A 137 -10.39 -0.19 1.76
CA LEU A 137 -9.54 -1.35 1.57
C LEU A 137 -8.13 -0.93 1.15
N GLU A 138 -7.11 -1.47 1.79
CA GLU A 138 -5.73 -1.39 1.31
C GLU A 138 -5.62 -2.07 -0.06
N ILE A 139 -5.29 -1.29 -1.09
CA ILE A 139 -5.07 -1.79 -2.45
C ILE A 139 -3.60 -1.88 -2.83
N ALA A 140 -2.74 -1.09 -2.20
CA ALA A 140 -1.31 -1.11 -2.45
C ALA A 140 -0.52 -0.81 -1.18
N THR A 141 0.69 -1.38 -1.13
CA THR A 141 1.70 -1.12 -0.11
C THR A 141 3.00 -0.72 -0.78
N GLY A 142 3.64 0.31 -0.26
CA GLY A 142 4.90 0.80 -0.80
C GLY A 142 5.81 1.42 0.24
N GLY A 143 6.95 1.93 -0.24
CA GLY A 143 7.88 2.68 0.60
C GLY A 143 9.30 2.70 0.07
N GLN A 144 10.12 3.48 0.73
CA GLN A 144 11.55 3.52 0.53
C GLN A 144 12.20 2.27 1.12
N ARG A 145 13.18 1.73 0.39
CA ARG A 145 13.94 0.56 0.81
C ARG A 145 15.26 1.01 1.44
N ILE A 146 15.81 0.18 2.32
CA ILE A 146 17.18 0.35 2.79
C ILE A 146 18.12 0.09 1.60
N HIS A 147 19.07 0.98 1.37
CA HIS A 147 20.04 0.85 0.29
C HIS A 147 21.48 0.71 0.78
N ASP A 148 21.76 1.11 2.01
CA ASP A 148 23.07 0.89 2.65
C ASP A 148 23.20 -0.56 3.14
N TYR A 149 24.37 -1.17 2.88
CA TYR A 149 24.64 -2.56 3.24
C TYR A 149 24.64 -2.79 4.76
N ASP A 150 25.32 -1.93 5.50
CA ASP A 150 25.47 -2.11 6.96
C ASP A 150 24.14 -1.87 7.68
N GLU A 151 23.35 -0.90 7.21
CA GLU A 151 21.98 -0.67 7.71
C GLU A 151 21.07 -1.86 7.42
N GLN A 152 21.16 -2.43 6.22
CA GLN A 152 20.37 -3.60 5.84
C GLN A 152 20.70 -4.82 6.71
N VAL A 153 21.99 -5.10 6.95
CA VAL A 153 22.43 -6.19 7.82
C VAL A 153 21.93 -5.96 9.25
N LYS A 154 22.10 -4.75 9.81
CA LYS A 154 21.60 -4.41 11.14
C LYS A 154 20.09 -4.62 11.27
N LYS A 155 19.34 -4.22 10.23
CA LYS A 155 17.89 -4.38 10.20
C LYS A 155 17.49 -5.85 10.18
N MET A 156 18.14 -6.69 9.39
CA MET A 156 17.90 -8.14 9.35
C MET A 156 18.13 -8.77 10.73
N ILE A 157 19.24 -8.48 11.37
CA ILE A 157 19.56 -8.98 12.71
C ILE A 157 18.49 -8.55 13.72
N SER A 158 18.05 -7.29 13.68
CA SER A 158 16.99 -6.77 14.54
C SER A 158 15.63 -7.46 14.36
N LYS A 159 15.42 -8.09 13.20
CA LYS A 159 14.24 -8.89 12.84
C LYS A 159 14.44 -10.39 13.06
N ASN A 160 15.53 -10.81 13.73
CA ASN A 160 15.92 -12.20 13.96
C ASN A 160 16.14 -12.99 12.67
N LEU A 161 16.62 -12.34 11.60
CA LEU A 161 17.05 -12.99 10.37
C LEU A 161 18.56 -13.16 10.38
N ASN A 162 19.05 -14.31 9.87
CA ASN A 162 20.47 -14.53 9.69
C ASN A 162 20.90 -13.96 8.32
N PRO A 163 21.80 -12.95 8.25
CA PRO A 163 22.23 -12.35 6.99
C PRO A 163 22.86 -13.35 6.00
N GLU A 164 23.48 -14.42 6.49
CA GLU A 164 24.09 -15.45 5.64
C GLU A 164 23.07 -16.16 4.74
N ASP A 165 21.82 -16.30 5.21
CA ASP A 165 20.74 -16.91 4.43
C ASP A 165 20.25 -15.99 3.30
N PHE A 166 20.70 -14.72 3.28
CA PHE A 166 20.30 -13.68 2.33
C PHE A 166 21.47 -13.13 1.51
N GLU A 167 22.54 -13.90 1.34
CA GLU A 167 23.76 -13.45 0.67
C GLU A 167 23.49 -12.89 -0.74
N SER A 168 22.66 -13.58 -1.54
CA SER A 168 22.29 -13.13 -2.89
C SER A 168 21.53 -11.78 -2.90
N TYR A 169 20.68 -11.55 -1.92
CA TYR A 169 19.98 -10.29 -1.73
C TYR A 169 20.94 -9.18 -1.28
N LEU A 170 21.80 -9.46 -0.31
CA LEU A 170 22.77 -8.50 0.24
C LEU A 170 23.89 -8.15 -0.74
N MET A 171 24.18 -9.01 -1.71
CA MET A 171 25.19 -8.78 -2.73
C MET A 171 24.97 -7.45 -3.49
N ILE A 172 23.72 -7.13 -3.83
CA ILE A 172 23.39 -5.88 -4.53
C ILE A 172 23.76 -4.66 -3.66
N HIS A 173 23.42 -4.71 -2.38
CA HIS A 173 23.75 -3.64 -1.42
C HIS A 173 25.25 -3.48 -1.26
N LYS A 174 25.97 -4.59 -1.18
CA LYS A 174 27.44 -4.62 -1.03
C LYS A 174 28.18 -3.98 -2.21
N TYR A 175 27.66 -4.12 -3.41
CA TYR A 175 28.26 -3.54 -4.63
C TYR A 175 27.74 -2.16 -4.99
N GLY A 176 26.79 -1.63 -4.27
CA GLY A 176 26.24 -0.29 -4.40
C GLY A 176 24.81 -0.27 -4.93
N MET A 177 23.88 -0.01 -4.04
CA MET A 177 22.46 0.19 -4.35
C MET A 177 22.15 1.67 -4.23
N PRO A 178 21.54 2.31 -5.24
CA PRO A 178 21.06 3.69 -5.09
C PRO A 178 19.87 3.75 -4.12
N PRO A 179 19.56 4.92 -3.55
CA PRO A 179 18.28 5.15 -2.90
C PRO A 179 17.14 4.71 -3.82
N HIS A 180 16.27 3.85 -3.36
CA HIS A 180 15.21 3.25 -4.17
C HIS A 180 13.99 2.92 -3.34
N GLY A 181 12.90 2.64 -4.02
CA GLY A 181 11.67 2.18 -3.42
C GLY A 181 10.62 1.86 -4.46
N GLY A 182 9.51 1.30 -4.03
CA GLY A 182 8.46 0.88 -4.93
C GLY A 182 7.18 0.50 -4.22
N ILE A 183 6.26 -0.06 -4.98
CA ILE A 183 4.95 -0.52 -4.53
C ILE A 183 4.62 -1.91 -5.04
N GLY A 184 3.70 -2.55 -4.34
CA GLY A 184 2.93 -3.68 -4.84
C GLY A 184 1.43 -3.38 -4.72
N MET A 185 0.73 -3.30 -5.84
CA MET A 185 -0.72 -3.03 -5.90
C MET A 185 -1.47 -4.31 -6.29
N GLY A 186 -2.43 -4.71 -5.45
CA GLY A 186 -3.30 -5.85 -5.72
C GLY A 186 -4.38 -5.54 -6.75
N LEU A 187 -4.27 -6.11 -7.96
CA LEU A 187 -5.23 -5.85 -9.04
C LEU A 187 -6.66 -6.26 -8.67
N GLU A 188 -6.83 -7.41 -8.05
CA GLU A 188 -8.14 -7.90 -7.63
C GLU A 188 -8.78 -7.00 -6.56
N ARG A 189 -7.97 -6.43 -5.65
CA ARG A 189 -8.47 -5.49 -4.64
C ARG A 189 -8.93 -4.18 -5.27
N LEU A 190 -8.15 -3.62 -6.21
CA LEU A 190 -8.54 -2.43 -6.98
C LEU A 190 -9.83 -2.68 -7.75
N CYS A 191 -9.92 -3.78 -8.51
CA CYS A 191 -11.13 -4.13 -9.26
C CYS A 191 -12.34 -4.32 -8.33
N ALA A 192 -12.18 -5.00 -7.20
CA ALA A 192 -13.25 -5.23 -6.23
C ALA A 192 -13.85 -3.89 -5.75
N ARG A 193 -13.01 -2.92 -5.41
CA ARG A 193 -13.49 -1.60 -4.97
C ARG A 193 -14.05 -0.75 -6.11
N LEU A 194 -13.58 -0.93 -7.34
CA LEU A 194 -14.16 -0.24 -8.50
C LEU A 194 -15.59 -0.68 -8.79
N ILE A 195 -15.87 -1.99 -8.72
CA ILE A 195 -17.20 -2.56 -9.00
C ILE A 195 -18.06 -2.78 -7.75
N ASP A 196 -17.60 -2.32 -6.59
CA ASP A 196 -18.25 -2.50 -5.29
C ASP A 196 -18.54 -3.97 -4.92
N GLU A 197 -17.58 -4.86 -5.25
CA GLU A 197 -17.66 -6.28 -4.95
C GLU A 197 -16.92 -6.59 -3.62
N PRO A 198 -17.62 -7.07 -2.59
CA PRO A 198 -16.99 -7.34 -1.29
C PRO A 198 -16.03 -8.54 -1.30
N ASN A 199 -16.19 -9.48 -2.21
CA ASN A 199 -15.39 -10.69 -2.30
C ASN A 199 -14.43 -10.65 -3.50
N VAL A 200 -13.15 -10.43 -3.24
CA VAL A 200 -12.09 -10.35 -4.25
C VAL A 200 -11.99 -11.57 -5.18
N ARG A 201 -12.58 -12.73 -4.80
CA ARG A 201 -12.62 -13.91 -5.67
C ARG A 201 -13.44 -13.67 -6.95
N TYR A 202 -14.44 -12.81 -6.90
CA TYR A 202 -15.29 -12.49 -8.05
C TYR A 202 -14.62 -11.52 -9.05
N THR A 203 -13.45 -10.99 -8.70
CA THR A 203 -12.65 -10.14 -9.60
C THR A 203 -11.52 -10.89 -10.30
N SER A 204 -11.48 -12.22 -10.18
CA SER A 204 -10.58 -13.11 -10.90
C SER A 204 -11.36 -14.19 -11.63
N LEU A 205 -11.00 -14.46 -12.91
CA LEU A 205 -11.62 -15.54 -13.69
C LEU A 205 -11.33 -16.93 -13.10
N PHE A 206 -10.15 -17.09 -12.51
CA PHE A 206 -9.69 -18.35 -11.93
C PHE A 206 -9.15 -18.11 -10.51
N PRO A 207 -10.03 -17.83 -9.55
CA PRO A 207 -9.60 -17.59 -8.18
C PRO A 207 -8.99 -18.86 -7.59
N ARG A 208 -7.82 -18.71 -6.96
CA ARG A 208 -7.12 -19.79 -6.26
C ARG A 208 -7.01 -19.48 -4.79
N ASP A 209 -7.24 -20.51 -3.99
CA ASP A 209 -7.05 -20.46 -2.53
C ASP A 209 -6.63 -21.84 -2.01
N MET A 210 -6.57 -22.01 -0.69
CA MET A 210 -6.16 -23.27 -0.06
C MET A 210 -7.09 -24.44 -0.38
N THR A 211 -8.32 -24.17 -0.78
CA THR A 211 -9.33 -25.20 -1.08
C THR A 211 -9.59 -25.37 -2.58
N ARG A 212 -9.07 -24.45 -3.41
CA ARG A 212 -9.25 -24.45 -4.86
C ARG A 212 -7.94 -24.13 -5.58
N LEU A 213 -7.25 -25.16 -6.05
CA LEU A 213 -5.96 -25.06 -6.74
C LEU A 213 -6.07 -25.15 -8.27
N VAL A 214 -7.20 -25.66 -8.77
CA VAL A 214 -7.49 -25.82 -10.19
C VAL A 214 -8.67 -24.93 -10.59
N PRO A 215 -8.76 -24.55 -11.89
CA PRO A 215 -9.87 -23.74 -12.41
C PRO A 215 -11.24 -24.38 -12.17
#